data_6d8912f89c93ef92b86202d66ac1a24e
#
_entry.id   6d8912f89c93ef92b86202d66ac1a24e
#
_cell.length_a   1.000
_cell.length_b   1.000
_cell.length_c   1.000
_cell.angle_alpha   90.00
_cell.angle_beta   90.00
_cell.angle_gamma   90.00
#
_symmetry.space_group_name_H-M   'P 1'
#
loop_
_entity.id
_entity.type
_entity.pdbx_description
1 polymer ?
#
loop_
_entity_poly.entity_id
_entity_poly.type
_entity_poly.pdbx_seq_one_letter_code
_entity_poly.pdbx_strand_id
1 'polypeptide(L)'
;MTQTAIEIADNSALLVIDVQKGFDAAAYWGPRDNPDAETNIAALMDAWRESGRPIVLVRHASVQPGSVLAPEHPGHAFKDLVRERRHEDDLLVTKTVNSSFYGTPDLAAWLTDRGIGQLVLTGIQTNMCVETTARMAGNLGYDVLVPLDATHTFDLADGTGPGGLSLTAAQLATATAVNLQGGGFARIVTTAEVLAAVGERVTA
;
A
#
# COMPACT_ATOMS: atom_id res chain seq x y z
N MET A 1 -23.81 -13.73 -6.94
CA MET A 1 -23.05 -13.09 -8.04
C MET A 1 -21.69 -13.75 -8.05
N THR A 2 -21.32 -14.47 -9.11
CA THR A 2 -20.01 -15.04 -9.29
C THR A 2 -19.01 -13.89 -9.41
N GLN A 3 -18.10 -13.76 -8.45
CA GLN A 3 -17.02 -12.79 -8.54
C GLN A 3 -16.19 -13.14 -9.78
N THR A 4 -16.11 -12.23 -10.74
CA THR A 4 -15.30 -12.43 -11.94
C THR A 4 -13.86 -12.57 -11.49
N ALA A 5 -13.16 -13.61 -11.99
CA ALA A 5 -11.74 -13.81 -11.69
C ALA A 5 -10.98 -12.51 -11.97
N ILE A 6 -10.05 -12.16 -11.09
CA ILE A 6 -9.20 -10.99 -11.33
C ILE A 6 -8.15 -11.33 -12.40
N GLU A 7 -7.82 -10.33 -13.19
CA GLU A 7 -6.70 -10.42 -14.15
C GLU A 7 -5.61 -9.46 -13.73
N ILE A 8 -4.37 -9.91 -13.76
CA ILE A 8 -3.19 -9.07 -13.53
C ILE A 8 -2.52 -8.79 -14.88
N ALA A 9 -2.45 -7.53 -15.26
CA ALA A 9 -1.81 -7.12 -16.51
C ALA A 9 -0.31 -7.41 -16.48
N ASP A 10 0.29 -7.70 -17.66
CA ASP A 10 1.71 -8.04 -17.75
C ASP A 10 2.63 -6.89 -17.32
N ASN A 11 2.19 -5.65 -17.48
CA ASN A 11 2.89 -4.44 -17.06
C ASN A 11 2.27 -3.78 -15.81
N SER A 12 1.49 -4.53 -14.98
CA SER A 12 0.98 -3.97 -13.74
C SER A 12 2.11 -3.62 -12.76
N ALA A 13 1.97 -2.51 -12.02
CA ALA A 13 2.95 -2.13 -11.00
C ALA A 13 2.46 -2.49 -9.60
N LEU A 14 3.37 -3.04 -8.78
CA LEU A 14 3.15 -3.21 -7.33
C LEU A 14 3.65 -1.96 -6.59
N LEU A 15 2.78 -1.29 -5.87
CA LEU A 15 3.13 -0.20 -4.97
C LEU A 15 3.23 -0.72 -3.53
N VAL A 16 4.42 -0.64 -2.95
CA VAL A 16 4.72 -1.00 -1.55
C VAL A 16 4.81 0.30 -0.77
N ILE A 17 3.71 0.68 -0.11
CA ILE A 17 3.51 2.00 0.46
C ILE A 17 3.92 2.01 1.93
N ASP A 18 4.93 2.83 2.26
CA ASP A 18 5.35 3.20 3.60
C ASP A 18 5.64 2.03 4.55
N VAL A 19 6.16 0.91 4.04
CA VAL A 19 6.52 -0.25 4.86
C VAL A 19 7.84 0.03 5.60
N GLN A 20 7.74 0.91 6.60
CA GLN A 20 8.87 1.49 7.33
C GLN A 20 8.94 1.00 8.79
N LYS A 21 10.15 0.95 9.35
CA LYS A 21 10.42 0.50 10.74
C LYS A 21 9.70 1.34 11.79
N GLY A 22 9.41 2.61 11.50
CA GLY A 22 8.69 3.49 12.40
C GLY A 22 7.29 2.98 12.75
N PHE A 23 6.68 2.17 11.91
CA PHE A 23 5.39 1.54 12.20
C PHE A 23 5.47 0.35 13.18
N ASP A 24 6.67 -0.06 13.59
CA ASP A 24 6.87 -1.02 14.68
C ASP A 24 6.84 -0.37 16.07
N ALA A 25 6.75 0.95 16.15
CA ALA A 25 6.71 1.70 17.39
C ALA A 25 5.31 1.58 18.08
N ALA A 26 5.02 0.44 18.68
CA ALA A 26 3.71 0.16 19.29
C ALA A 26 3.27 1.20 20.33
N ALA A 27 4.20 1.79 21.08
CA ALA A 27 3.90 2.85 22.04
C ALA A 27 3.44 4.16 21.37
N TYR A 28 3.78 4.37 20.10
CA TYR A 28 3.39 5.54 19.31
C TYR A 28 2.06 5.33 18.59
N TRP A 29 1.87 4.14 17.99
CA TRP A 29 0.72 3.85 17.12
C TRP A 29 -0.45 3.17 17.83
N GLY A 30 -0.21 2.42 18.91
CA GLY A 30 -1.22 1.61 19.59
C GLY A 30 -1.50 0.28 18.89
N PRO A 31 -2.66 -0.34 19.17
CA PRO A 31 -3.05 -1.61 18.59
C PRO A 31 -3.23 -1.55 17.08
N ARG A 32 -2.78 -2.60 16.39
CA ARG A 32 -2.95 -2.77 14.93
C ARG A 32 -3.84 -3.96 14.60
N ASP A 33 -4.39 -3.96 13.40
CA ASP A 33 -5.01 -5.13 12.78
C ASP A 33 -3.97 -5.95 11.99
N ASN A 34 -4.44 -6.98 11.33
CA ASN A 34 -3.79 -7.77 10.31
C ASN A 34 -2.29 -8.06 10.57
N PRO A 35 -1.97 -9.03 11.45
CA PRO A 35 -0.59 -9.37 11.77
C PRO A 35 0.19 -9.98 10.59
N ASP A 36 -0.51 -10.51 9.59
CA ASP A 36 0.09 -11.20 8.44
C ASP A 36 0.39 -10.26 7.26
N ALA A 37 0.08 -8.96 7.38
CA ALA A 37 0.25 -7.99 6.30
C ALA A 37 1.66 -8.01 5.70
N GLU A 38 2.70 -8.00 6.52
CA GLU A 38 4.09 -8.00 6.06
C GLU A 38 4.47 -9.29 5.33
N THR A 39 3.96 -10.44 5.76
CA THR A 39 4.15 -11.72 5.08
C THR A 39 3.53 -11.69 3.68
N ASN A 40 2.31 -11.16 3.59
CA ASN A 40 1.58 -11.02 2.33
C ASN A 40 2.26 -10.01 1.39
N ILE A 41 2.75 -8.88 1.91
CA ILE A 41 3.55 -7.92 1.13
C ILE A 41 4.79 -8.59 0.54
N ALA A 42 5.53 -9.34 1.37
CA ALA A 42 6.73 -10.05 0.92
C ALA A 42 6.42 -11.04 -0.21
N ALA A 43 5.35 -11.84 -0.08
CA ALA A 43 4.93 -12.78 -1.11
C ALA A 43 4.57 -12.08 -2.42
N LEU A 44 3.87 -10.94 -2.36
CA LEU A 44 3.56 -10.15 -3.56
C LEU A 44 4.82 -9.55 -4.20
N MET A 45 5.78 -9.05 -3.41
CA MET A 45 7.05 -8.56 -3.94
C MET A 45 7.82 -9.67 -4.65
N ASP A 46 7.87 -10.87 -4.06
CA ASP A 46 8.55 -12.03 -4.65
C ASP A 46 7.88 -12.41 -6.00
N ALA A 47 6.55 -12.50 -6.05
CA ALA A 47 5.81 -12.82 -7.28
C ALA A 47 5.98 -11.77 -8.38
N TRP A 48 5.99 -10.46 -8.04
CA TRP A 48 6.27 -9.39 -9.01
C TRP A 48 7.69 -9.50 -9.56
N ARG A 49 8.64 -9.81 -8.70
CA ARG A 49 10.04 -10.00 -9.08
C ARG A 49 10.22 -11.18 -10.03
N GLU A 50 9.65 -12.32 -9.69
CA GLU A 50 9.71 -13.53 -10.52
C GLU A 50 9.05 -13.34 -11.89
N SER A 51 7.99 -12.55 -11.95
CA SER A 51 7.29 -12.25 -13.20
C SER A 51 7.87 -11.09 -14.02
N GLY A 52 8.94 -10.44 -13.53
CA GLY A 52 9.58 -9.29 -14.18
C GLY A 52 8.76 -8.01 -14.18
N ARG A 53 7.70 -7.92 -13.39
CA ARG A 53 6.83 -6.74 -13.30
C ARG A 53 7.46 -5.65 -12.43
N PRO A 54 7.15 -4.35 -12.69
CA PRO A 54 7.74 -3.25 -11.97
C PRO A 54 7.24 -3.12 -10.52
N ILE A 55 8.16 -2.79 -9.61
CA ILE A 55 7.88 -2.49 -8.22
C ILE A 55 8.17 -1.01 -7.94
N VAL A 56 7.26 -0.35 -7.24
CA VAL A 56 7.42 1.00 -6.73
C VAL A 56 7.46 0.94 -5.21
N LEU A 57 8.56 1.37 -4.64
CA LEU A 57 8.71 1.52 -3.20
C LEU A 57 8.37 2.96 -2.82
N VAL A 58 7.42 3.14 -1.92
CA VAL A 58 7.02 4.46 -1.44
C VAL A 58 7.47 4.62 0.00
N ARG A 59 8.08 5.77 0.31
CA ARG A 59 8.57 6.10 1.64
C ARG A 59 7.99 7.43 2.12
N HIS A 60 7.37 7.43 3.28
CA HIS A 60 6.91 8.64 3.92
C HIS A 60 8.05 9.33 4.68
N ALA A 61 8.30 10.58 4.36
CA ALA A 61 9.23 11.47 5.06
C ALA A 61 8.41 12.49 5.84
N SER A 62 8.04 12.15 7.08
CA SER A 62 7.17 13.00 7.89
C SER A 62 7.84 14.33 8.22
N VAL A 63 7.08 15.41 8.05
CA VAL A 63 7.49 16.76 8.45
C VAL A 63 6.98 17.15 9.84
N GLN A 64 6.26 16.26 10.51
CA GLN A 64 5.72 16.50 11.84
C GLN A 64 6.83 16.38 12.89
N PRO A 65 6.98 17.34 13.80
CA PRO A 65 7.98 17.28 14.89
C PRO A 65 7.79 16.01 15.75
N GLY A 66 8.88 15.29 15.99
CA GLY A 66 8.87 14.09 16.83
C GLY A 66 8.27 12.83 16.17
N SER A 67 7.97 12.88 14.88
CA SER A 67 7.46 11.72 14.15
C SER A 67 8.52 10.61 14.05
N VAL A 68 8.09 9.38 14.30
CA VAL A 68 8.92 8.18 14.08
C VAL A 68 9.21 7.89 12.61
N LEU A 69 8.58 8.63 11.69
CA LEU A 69 8.80 8.56 10.24
C LEU A 69 9.58 9.77 9.70
N ALA A 70 10.09 10.65 10.57
CA ALA A 70 10.92 11.78 10.15
C ALA A 70 12.24 11.28 9.53
N PRO A 71 12.80 11.98 8.52
CA PRO A 71 14.01 11.54 7.81
C PRO A 71 15.21 11.24 8.71
N GLU A 72 15.36 11.96 9.81
CA GLU A 72 16.43 11.80 10.81
C GLU A 72 16.17 10.66 11.81
N HIS A 73 14.95 10.14 11.87
CA HIS A 73 14.59 9.08 12.80
C HIS A 73 14.92 7.69 12.22
N PRO A 74 15.47 6.73 12.99
CA PRO A 74 15.75 5.37 12.51
C PRO A 74 14.53 4.65 11.91
N GLY A 75 13.33 4.98 12.37
CA GLY A 75 12.06 4.46 11.84
C GLY A 75 11.74 4.87 10.41
N HIS A 76 12.43 5.88 9.84
CA HIS A 76 12.30 6.26 8.45
C HIS A 76 12.79 5.18 7.48
N ALA A 77 13.68 4.30 7.92
CA ALA A 77 14.17 3.19 7.11
C ALA A 77 13.05 2.18 6.80
N PHE A 78 13.12 1.55 5.62
CA PHE A 78 12.26 0.42 5.29
C PHE A 78 12.46 -0.74 6.26
N LYS A 79 11.39 -1.50 6.51
CA LYS A 79 11.47 -2.80 7.21
C LYS A 79 12.38 -3.75 6.43
N ASP A 80 12.96 -4.72 7.13
CA ASP A 80 13.94 -5.63 6.55
C ASP A 80 13.35 -6.43 5.38
N LEU A 81 12.08 -6.83 5.44
CA LEU A 81 11.41 -7.52 4.35
C LEU A 81 11.46 -6.75 3.01
N VAL A 82 11.32 -5.42 3.04
CA VAL A 82 11.41 -4.57 1.84
C VAL A 82 12.87 -4.35 1.45
N ARG A 83 13.72 -4.05 2.43
CA ARG A 83 15.16 -3.79 2.21
C ARG A 83 15.87 -4.96 1.53
N GLU A 84 15.52 -6.20 1.91
CA GLU A 84 16.12 -7.43 1.39
C GLU A 84 15.63 -7.79 -0.02
N ARG A 85 14.42 -7.31 -0.40
CA ARG A 85 13.79 -7.54 -1.71
C ARG A 85 13.97 -6.37 -2.68
N ARG A 86 14.53 -5.27 -2.22
CA ARG A 86 14.75 -4.08 -3.05
C ARG A 86 15.84 -4.33 -4.08
N HIS A 87 15.58 -3.91 -5.31
CA HIS A 87 16.55 -3.85 -6.41
C HIS A 87 16.81 -2.40 -6.81
N GLU A 88 17.90 -2.18 -7.53
CA GLU A 88 18.28 -0.85 -8.04
C GLU A 88 17.31 -0.33 -9.11
N ASP A 89 16.63 -1.23 -9.82
CA ASP A 89 15.62 -0.88 -10.84
C ASP A 89 14.27 -0.48 -10.25
N ASP A 90 14.04 -0.68 -8.96
CA ASP A 90 12.81 -0.28 -8.30
C ASP A 90 12.71 1.24 -8.22
N LEU A 91 11.55 1.79 -8.59
CA LEU A 91 11.31 3.21 -8.36
C LEU A 91 11.17 3.46 -6.85
N LEU A 92 11.96 4.38 -6.33
CA LEU A 92 11.79 4.88 -4.97
C LEU A 92 11.14 6.26 -4.99
N VAL A 93 9.89 6.33 -4.54
CA VAL A 93 9.14 7.58 -4.36
C VAL A 93 9.21 7.99 -2.90
N THR A 94 9.62 9.23 -2.61
CA THR A 94 9.57 9.81 -1.26
C THR A 94 8.50 10.89 -1.22
N LYS A 95 7.61 10.84 -0.22
CA LYS A 95 6.50 11.79 -0.07
C LYS A 95 6.40 12.32 1.36
N THR A 96 5.76 13.48 1.51
CA THR A 96 5.50 14.14 2.80
C THR A 96 4.01 14.21 3.15
N VAL A 97 3.15 13.75 2.26
CA VAL A 97 1.68 13.69 2.39
C VAL A 97 1.18 12.27 2.13
N ASN A 98 -0.13 12.02 2.30
CA ASN A 98 -0.65 10.65 2.22
C ASN A 98 -0.57 10.05 0.81
N SER A 99 -0.94 10.79 -0.24
CA SER A 99 -0.91 10.26 -1.60
C SER A 99 0.50 10.08 -2.14
N SER A 100 0.79 8.91 -2.70
CA SER A 100 2.05 8.61 -3.40
C SER A 100 2.24 9.44 -4.67
N PHE A 101 1.17 9.95 -5.25
CA PHE A 101 1.20 10.79 -6.46
C PHE A 101 1.74 12.21 -6.22
N TYR A 102 1.91 12.62 -4.96
CA TYR A 102 2.57 13.88 -4.58
C TYR A 102 4.02 13.66 -4.12
N GLY A 103 4.59 12.51 -4.39
CA GLY A 103 5.97 12.20 -4.09
C GLY A 103 6.96 12.61 -5.17
N THR A 104 8.23 12.39 -4.88
CA THR A 104 9.34 12.64 -5.80
C THR A 104 10.19 11.37 -5.90
N PRO A 105 10.54 10.91 -7.12
CA PRO A 105 10.14 11.43 -8.43
C PRO A 105 8.63 11.31 -8.70
N ASP A 106 8.13 11.99 -9.75
CA ASP A 106 6.72 12.00 -10.14
C ASP A 106 6.26 10.60 -10.55
N LEU A 107 5.38 10.01 -9.72
CA LEU A 107 4.86 8.67 -9.94
C LEU A 107 3.97 8.60 -11.19
N ALA A 108 3.13 9.62 -11.44
CA ALA A 108 2.22 9.60 -12.58
C ALA A 108 2.97 9.66 -13.91
N ALA A 109 3.99 10.50 -13.99
CA ALA A 109 4.88 10.58 -15.16
C ALA A 109 5.59 9.24 -15.39
N TRP A 110 6.17 8.64 -14.35
CA TRP A 110 6.87 7.36 -14.44
C TRP A 110 5.97 6.20 -14.91
N LEU A 111 4.73 6.14 -14.41
CA LEU A 111 3.74 5.13 -14.82
C LEU A 111 3.31 5.33 -16.28
N THR A 112 3.07 6.60 -16.68
CA THR A 112 2.68 6.97 -18.04
C THR A 112 3.76 6.60 -19.06
N ASP A 113 5.02 6.92 -18.78
CA ASP A 113 6.16 6.63 -19.65
C ASP A 113 6.34 5.13 -19.93
N ARG A 114 5.82 4.28 -19.04
CA ARG A 114 5.87 2.81 -19.13
C ARG A 114 4.57 2.19 -19.61
N GLY A 115 3.55 2.98 -19.90
CA GLY A 115 2.22 2.50 -20.30
C GLY A 115 1.54 1.64 -19.24
N ILE A 116 1.85 1.87 -17.95
CA ILE A 116 1.26 1.13 -16.83
C ILE A 116 -0.14 1.66 -16.58
N GLY A 117 -1.15 0.80 -16.72
CA GLY A 117 -2.56 1.14 -16.49
C GLY A 117 -3.18 0.44 -15.28
N GLN A 118 -2.50 -0.56 -14.69
CA GLN A 118 -3.00 -1.31 -13.54
C GLN A 118 -2.02 -1.24 -12.37
N LEU A 119 -2.56 -1.02 -11.17
CA LEU A 119 -1.79 -0.88 -9.94
C LEU A 119 -2.30 -1.85 -8.88
N VAL A 120 -1.37 -2.54 -8.19
CA VAL A 120 -1.66 -3.30 -6.98
C VAL A 120 -1.04 -2.56 -5.80
N LEU A 121 -1.87 -2.12 -4.84
CA LEU A 121 -1.44 -1.28 -3.73
C LEU A 121 -1.41 -2.07 -2.42
N THR A 122 -0.26 -2.06 -1.75
CA THR A 122 -0.03 -2.70 -0.45
C THR A 122 0.61 -1.72 0.52
N GLY A 123 0.63 -2.04 1.79
CA GLY A 123 1.43 -1.29 2.77
C GLY A 123 0.66 -0.68 3.94
N ILE A 124 1.10 0.47 4.44
CA ILE A 124 0.73 1.08 5.72
C ILE A 124 0.45 2.59 5.53
N GLN A 125 -0.60 3.17 6.12
CA GLN A 125 -1.75 2.60 6.82
C GLN A 125 -2.91 2.43 5.84
N THR A 126 -3.70 1.39 6.02
CA THR A 126 -4.85 1.06 5.17
C THR A 126 -5.75 2.27 4.91
N ASN A 127 -6.23 2.94 5.97
CA ASN A 127 -7.17 4.07 5.91
C ASN A 127 -6.51 5.44 5.66
N MET A 128 -5.21 5.49 5.48
CA MET A 128 -4.45 6.74 5.25
C MET A 128 -3.73 6.70 3.89
N CYS A 129 -2.45 6.36 3.88
CA CYS A 129 -1.62 6.42 2.68
C CYS A 129 -2.10 5.46 1.58
N VAL A 130 -2.55 4.26 1.94
CA VAL A 130 -3.07 3.28 0.98
C VAL A 130 -4.39 3.77 0.40
N GLU A 131 -5.39 4.10 1.24
CA GLU A 131 -6.68 4.59 0.76
C GLU A 131 -6.55 5.87 -0.07
N THR A 132 -5.76 6.86 0.41
CA THR A 132 -5.58 8.13 -0.31
C THR A 132 -4.92 7.90 -1.68
N THR A 133 -3.92 7.03 -1.76
CA THR A 133 -3.27 6.67 -3.02
C THR A 133 -4.23 5.93 -3.96
N ALA A 134 -5.04 4.99 -3.42
CA ALA A 134 -6.01 4.24 -4.21
C ALA A 134 -7.10 5.15 -4.81
N ARG A 135 -7.65 6.09 -4.02
CA ARG A 135 -8.63 7.07 -4.50
C ARG A 135 -8.03 7.95 -5.60
N MET A 136 -6.80 8.43 -5.41
CA MET A 136 -6.13 9.25 -6.41
C MET A 136 -5.87 8.45 -7.68
N ALA A 137 -5.39 7.22 -7.58
CA ALA A 137 -5.17 6.33 -8.71
C ALA A 137 -6.46 6.07 -9.51
N GLY A 138 -7.57 5.74 -8.82
CA GLY A 138 -8.88 5.55 -9.46
C GLY A 138 -9.37 6.81 -10.17
N ASN A 139 -9.20 7.99 -9.57
CA ASN A 139 -9.55 9.28 -10.18
C ASN A 139 -8.69 9.59 -11.42
N LEU A 140 -7.46 9.11 -11.47
CA LEU A 140 -6.56 9.25 -12.61
C LEU A 140 -6.80 8.20 -13.70
N GLY A 141 -7.72 7.25 -13.48
CA GLY A 141 -8.15 6.26 -14.47
C GLY A 141 -7.37 4.94 -14.45
N TYR A 142 -6.54 4.70 -13.42
CA TYR A 142 -5.89 3.40 -13.24
C TYR A 142 -6.88 2.32 -12.81
N ASP A 143 -6.67 1.08 -13.27
CA ASP A 143 -7.30 -0.11 -12.70
C ASP A 143 -6.57 -0.46 -11.39
N VAL A 144 -7.24 -0.29 -10.27
CA VAL A 144 -6.62 -0.41 -8.94
C VAL A 144 -7.11 -1.65 -8.22
N LEU A 145 -6.17 -2.46 -7.75
CA LEU A 145 -6.40 -3.60 -6.87
C LEU A 145 -5.79 -3.32 -5.49
N VAL A 146 -6.54 -3.61 -4.45
CA VAL A 146 -6.02 -3.52 -3.07
C VAL A 146 -6.23 -4.87 -2.39
N PRO A 147 -5.18 -5.71 -2.29
CA PRO A 147 -5.21 -6.88 -1.44
C PRO A 147 -5.23 -6.42 0.02
N LEU A 148 -6.44 -6.40 0.60
CA LEU A 148 -6.64 -5.81 1.92
C LEU A 148 -5.82 -6.50 3.01
N ASP A 149 -5.60 -7.80 2.86
CA ASP A 149 -4.77 -8.63 3.72
C ASP A 149 -3.25 -8.39 3.57
N ALA A 150 -2.83 -7.57 2.59
CA ALA A 150 -1.48 -7.03 2.44
C ALA A 150 -1.39 -5.55 2.88
N THR A 151 -2.32 -5.10 3.71
CA THR A 151 -2.31 -3.79 4.35
C THR A 151 -2.58 -3.91 5.83
N HIS A 152 -2.18 -2.94 6.63
CA HIS A 152 -2.62 -2.83 8.03
C HIS A 152 -2.73 -1.37 8.47
N THR A 153 -3.48 -1.17 9.56
CA THR A 153 -3.62 0.13 10.22
C THR A 153 -3.65 -0.01 11.73
N PHE A 154 -3.90 1.07 12.42
CA PHE A 154 -3.94 1.18 13.88
C PHE A 154 -5.27 1.76 14.33
N ASP A 155 -5.64 1.55 15.59
CA ASP A 155 -6.77 2.22 16.22
C ASP A 155 -6.59 3.74 16.10
N LEU A 156 -7.67 4.46 15.86
CA LEU A 156 -7.63 5.91 15.67
C LEU A 156 -8.75 6.59 16.45
N ALA A 157 -8.40 7.65 17.13
CA ALA A 157 -9.33 8.56 17.79
C ALA A 157 -9.22 9.97 17.21
N ASP A 158 -10.30 10.75 17.27
CA ASP A 158 -10.36 12.11 16.73
C ASP A 158 -9.58 13.17 17.55
N GLY A 159 -8.98 12.76 18.67
CA GLY A 159 -8.18 13.62 19.54
C GLY A 159 -8.97 14.60 20.39
N THR A 160 -10.30 14.54 20.39
CA THR A 160 -11.15 15.47 21.18
C THR A 160 -11.25 15.11 22.66
N GLY A 161 -10.64 13.98 23.09
CA GLY A 161 -10.60 13.54 24.47
C GLY A 161 -11.79 12.64 24.87
N PRO A 162 -12.12 12.56 26.18
CA PRO A 162 -13.17 11.67 26.65
C PRO A 162 -14.53 11.95 26.00
N GLY A 163 -15.12 10.92 25.38
CA GLY A 163 -16.38 11.03 24.63
C GLY A 163 -16.23 11.41 23.16
N GLY A 164 -14.99 11.57 22.66
CA GLY A 164 -14.69 11.73 21.24
C GLY A 164 -14.94 10.46 20.42
N LEU A 165 -14.84 10.59 19.09
CA LEU A 165 -14.99 9.47 18.17
C LEU A 165 -13.72 8.63 18.13
N SER A 166 -13.89 7.31 18.11
CA SER A 166 -12.78 6.38 17.91
C SER A 166 -13.25 5.16 17.13
N LEU A 167 -12.34 4.62 16.31
CA LEU A 167 -12.54 3.38 15.57
C LEU A 167 -11.33 2.47 15.78
N THR A 168 -11.61 1.18 15.91
CA THR A 168 -10.55 0.19 15.90
C THR A 168 -9.92 0.06 14.51
N ALA A 169 -8.69 -0.45 14.45
CA ALA A 169 -7.99 -0.74 13.20
C ALA A 169 -8.85 -1.60 12.25
N ALA A 170 -9.50 -2.64 12.76
CA ALA A 170 -10.39 -3.50 11.97
C ALA A 170 -11.62 -2.76 11.40
N GLN A 171 -12.19 -1.83 12.17
CA GLN A 171 -13.32 -1.01 11.69
C GLN A 171 -12.85 -0.04 10.60
N LEU A 172 -11.68 0.56 10.75
CA LEU A 172 -11.06 1.44 9.75
C LEU A 172 -10.74 0.70 8.46
N ALA A 173 -10.15 -0.50 8.54
CA ALA A 173 -9.88 -1.33 7.38
C ALA A 173 -11.17 -1.72 6.64
N THR A 174 -12.21 -2.10 7.38
CA THR A 174 -13.53 -2.39 6.81
C THR A 174 -14.14 -1.16 6.11
N ALA A 175 -14.10 0.00 6.76
CA ALA A 175 -14.60 1.24 6.19
C ALA A 175 -13.86 1.61 4.89
N THR A 176 -12.52 1.48 4.89
CA THR A 176 -11.69 1.70 3.70
C THR A 176 -12.08 0.76 2.57
N ALA A 177 -12.25 -0.55 2.84
CA ALA A 177 -12.66 -1.53 1.83
C ALA A 177 -14.02 -1.15 1.19
N VAL A 178 -15.01 -0.83 2.03
CA VAL A 178 -16.34 -0.38 1.57
C VAL A 178 -16.25 0.90 0.74
N ASN A 179 -15.49 1.88 1.20
CA ASN A 179 -15.32 3.15 0.51
C ASN A 179 -14.65 3.00 -0.86
N LEU A 180 -13.59 2.21 -0.94
CA LEU A 180 -12.84 2.03 -2.18
C LEU A 180 -13.65 1.25 -3.20
N GLN A 181 -14.24 0.12 -2.80
CA GLN A 181 -15.01 -0.73 -3.71
C GLN A 181 -16.38 -0.11 -4.04
N GLY A 182 -17.11 0.32 -3.03
CA GLY A 182 -18.44 0.94 -3.23
C GLY A 182 -18.38 2.28 -3.96
N GLY A 183 -17.29 3.02 -3.79
CA GLY A 183 -17.02 4.28 -4.49
C GLY A 183 -16.44 4.11 -5.90
N GLY A 184 -16.12 2.88 -6.31
CA GLY A 184 -15.55 2.60 -7.64
C GLY A 184 -14.10 3.06 -7.82
N PHE A 185 -13.35 3.25 -6.74
CA PHE A 185 -11.93 3.69 -6.80
C PHE A 185 -10.97 2.52 -6.97
N ALA A 186 -11.28 1.37 -6.36
CA ALA A 186 -10.44 0.19 -6.41
C ALA A 186 -11.28 -1.08 -6.19
N ARG A 187 -10.79 -2.19 -6.70
CA ARG A 187 -11.31 -3.53 -6.35
C ARG A 187 -10.57 -4.04 -5.12
N ILE A 188 -11.33 -4.47 -4.11
CA ILE A 188 -10.78 -5.12 -2.93
C ILE A 188 -10.64 -6.61 -3.21
N VAL A 189 -9.45 -7.12 -3.00
CA VAL A 189 -9.06 -8.51 -3.29
C VAL A 189 -8.27 -9.09 -2.12
N THR A 190 -7.90 -10.37 -2.21
CA THR A 190 -6.95 -11.02 -1.30
C THR A 190 -5.59 -11.21 -1.97
N THR A 191 -4.54 -11.34 -1.16
CA THR A 191 -3.21 -11.71 -1.65
C THR A 191 -3.25 -13.02 -2.43
N ALA A 192 -4.00 -14.02 -1.95
CA ALA A 192 -4.12 -15.30 -2.62
C ALA A 192 -4.72 -15.19 -4.04
N GLU A 193 -5.75 -14.35 -4.24
CA GLU A 193 -6.34 -14.10 -5.56
C GLU A 193 -5.32 -13.44 -6.50
N VAL A 194 -4.56 -12.46 -6.00
CA VAL A 194 -3.52 -11.79 -6.79
C VAL A 194 -2.42 -12.76 -7.19
N LEU A 195 -1.90 -13.56 -6.25
CA LEU A 195 -0.85 -14.54 -6.53
C LEU A 195 -1.29 -15.61 -7.53
N ALA A 196 -2.52 -16.11 -7.42
CA ALA A 196 -3.09 -17.06 -8.37
C ALA A 196 -3.12 -16.45 -9.79
N ALA A 197 -3.61 -15.22 -9.94
CA ALA A 197 -3.71 -14.55 -11.23
C ALA A 197 -2.33 -14.21 -11.86
N VAL A 198 -1.30 -13.97 -11.04
CA VAL A 198 0.09 -13.80 -11.51
C VAL A 198 0.66 -15.14 -12.01
N GLY A 199 0.42 -16.24 -11.28
CA GLY A 199 0.97 -17.57 -11.57
C GLY A 199 0.37 -18.23 -12.82
N GLU A 200 -0.91 -18.02 -13.11
CA GLU A 200 -1.59 -18.61 -14.26
C GLU A 200 -0.96 -18.22 -15.62
N ARG A 201 -0.33 -17.04 -15.71
CA ARG A 201 0.31 -16.53 -16.94
C ARG A 201 1.77 -16.94 -17.11
N VAL A 202 2.45 -17.34 -16.03
CA VAL A 202 3.85 -17.83 -16.11
C VAL A 202 3.92 -19.23 -16.75
N THR A 203 2.79 -19.95 -16.78
CA THR A 203 2.69 -21.33 -17.29
C THR A 203 2.06 -21.44 -18.68
N ALA A 204 1.67 -20.36 -19.32
CA ALA A 204 1.08 -20.30 -20.66
C ALA A 204 2.06 -19.75 -21.70
#